data_d63d3095884ccc29f045ac88a0deef62
#
_entry.id   d63d3095884ccc29f045ac88a0deef62
#
_cell.length_a   1.000
_cell.length_b   1.000
_cell.length_c   1.000
_cell.angle_alpha   90.00
_cell.angle_beta   90.00
_cell.angle_gamma   90.00
#
_symmetry.space_group_name_H-M   'P 1'
#
loop_
_entity.id
_entity.type
_entity.pdbx_description
1 polymer ?
#
loop_
_entity_poly.entity_id
_entity_poly.type
_entity_poly.pdbx_seq_one_letter_code
_entity_poly.pdbx_strand_id
1 'polypeptide(L)' 'MAKFRVEHQKEICIGCGACAAIDPEDWIMDGDKSHLQGSQKEGAVEVKIIDESKYNQNKEAADACPVPCIFVKKIE' A
#
# COMPACT_ATOMS: atom_id res chain seq x y z
N MET A 1 -10.65 16.50 -7.83
CA MET A 1 -10.32 15.07 -8.01
C MET A 1 -10.28 14.38 -6.66
N ALA A 2 -10.67 13.13 -6.63
CA ALA A 2 -10.69 12.37 -5.38
C ALA A 2 -9.27 12.06 -4.91
N LYS A 3 -9.09 12.08 -3.60
CA LYS A 3 -7.82 11.70 -2.97
C LYS A 3 -8.05 10.59 -1.97
N PHE A 4 -7.05 9.73 -1.85
CA PHE A 4 -7.14 8.53 -1.02
C PHE A 4 -5.92 8.44 -0.12
N ARG A 5 -6.11 7.91 1.06
CA ARG A 5 -5.03 7.63 2.00
C ARG A 5 -4.76 6.13 1.96
N VAL A 6 -3.54 5.76 1.63
CA VAL A 6 -3.07 4.37 1.64
C VAL A 6 -2.31 4.15 2.93
N GLU A 7 -2.69 3.12 3.68
CA GLU A 7 -2.03 2.75 4.93
C GLU A 7 -1.51 1.33 4.80
N HIS A 8 -0.24 1.14 5.12
CA HIS A 8 0.40 -0.17 5.08
C HIS A 8 0.94 -0.52 6.46
N GLN A 9 0.35 -1.54 7.07
CA GLN A 9 0.80 -2.04 8.37
C GLN A 9 1.92 -3.06 8.14
N LYS A 10 3.14 -2.56 8.02
CA LYS A 10 4.30 -3.35 7.62
C LYS A 10 4.58 -4.51 8.56
N GLU A 11 4.25 -4.36 9.84
CA GLU A 11 4.50 -5.40 10.84
C GLU A 11 3.70 -6.68 10.58
N ILE A 12 2.51 -6.57 10.00
CA ILE A 12 1.67 -7.73 9.71
C ILE A 12 1.81 -8.21 8.27
N CYS A 13 2.62 -7.54 7.45
CA CYS A 13 2.90 -7.96 6.09
C CYS A 13 3.71 -9.25 6.09
N ILE A 14 3.27 -10.24 5.31
CA ILE A 14 3.93 -11.55 5.24
C ILE A 14 4.91 -11.67 4.09
N GLY A 15 5.09 -10.58 3.32
CA GLY A 15 6.07 -10.58 2.24
C GLY A 15 5.68 -11.43 1.03
N CYS A 16 4.39 -11.61 0.77
CA CYS A 16 3.93 -12.44 -0.36
C CYS A 16 4.28 -11.85 -1.73
N GLY A 17 4.60 -10.55 -1.80
CA GLY A 17 5.00 -9.89 -3.03
C GLY A 17 3.87 -9.51 -3.97
N ALA A 18 2.63 -9.81 -3.64
CA ALA A 18 1.49 -9.55 -4.52
C ALA A 18 1.33 -8.06 -4.83
N CYS A 19 1.47 -7.21 -3.81
CA CYS A 19 1.34 -5.76 -3.99
C CYS A 19 2.41 -5.21 -4.93
N ALA A 20 3.65 -5.66 -4.77
CA ALA A 20 4.74 -5.23 -5.64
C ALA A 20 4.58 -5.76 -7.06
N ALA A 21 3.99 -6.93 -7.23
CA ALA A 21 3.71 -7.49 -8.55
C ALA A 21 2.59 -6.74 -9.27
N ILE A 22 1.57 -6.32 -8.52
CA ILE A 22 0.41 -5.63 -9.09
C ILE A 22 0.72 -4.15 -9.35
N ASP A 23 1.42 -3.51 -8.42
CA ASP A 23 1.69 -2.07 -8.49
C ASP A 23 3.16 -1.79 -8.15
N PRO A 24 4.08 -2.11 -9.09
CA PRO A 24 5.52 -1.92 -8.84
C PRO A 24 5.94 -0.46 -8.75
N GLU A 25 5.09 0.48 -9.17
CA GLU A 25 5.39 1.90 -9.06
C GLU A 25 5.31 2.40 -7.63
N ASP A 26 4.36 1.86 -6.85
CA ASP A 26 4.13 2.29 -5.48
C ASP A 26 4.68 1.31 -4.45
N TRP A 27 4.84 0.04 -4.82
CA TRP A 27 5.24 -1.02 -3.90
C TRP A 27 6.51 -1.72 -4.36
N ILE A 28 7.45 -1.88 -3.46
CA ILE A 28 8.68 -2.67 -3.71
C ILE A 28 8.86 -3.64 -2.54
N MET A 29 9.63 -4.69 -2.80
CA MET A 29 10.01 -5.61 -1.73
C MET A 29 11.22 -5.07 -0.99
N ASP A 30 11.12 -5.03 0.32
CA ASP A 30 12.19 -4.59 1.21
C ASP A 30 12.48 -5.75 2.16
N GLY A 31 13.45 -6.60 1.77
CA GLY A 31 13.72 -7.82 2.50
C GLY A 31 12.55 -8.79 2.38
N ASP A 32 11.99 -9.20 3.49
CA ASP A 32 10.86 -10.13 3.56
C ASP A 32 9.50 -9.45 3.67
N LYS A 33 9.46 -8.13 3.51
CA LYS A 33 8.23 -7.34 3.58
C LYS A 33 8.15 -6.37 2.42
N SER A 34 6.94 -5.96 2.06
CA SER A 34 6.75 -4.92 1.06
C SER A 34 6.93 -3.53 1.69
N HIS A 35 7.26 -2.57 0.83
CA HIS A 35 7.44 -1.17 1.23
C HIS A 35 6.65 -0.28 0.30
N LEU A 36 5.90 0.64 0.87
CA LEU A 36 5.13 1.64 0.13
C LEU A 36 6.06 2.82 -0.19
N GLN A 37 6.46 2.95 -1.46
CA GLN A 37 7.38 4.00 -1.89
C GLN A 37 6.76 5.38 -1.75
N GLY A 38 7.55 6.33 -1.27
CA GLY A 38 7.09 7.70 -1.09
C GLY A 38 6.19 7.90 0.11
N SER A 39 6.05 6.87 0.94
CA SER A 39 5.22 6.94 2.14
C SER A 39 5.93 7.67 3.28
N GLN A 40 5.13 8.17 4.20
CA GLN A 40 5.61 8.66 5.49
C GLN A 40 5.31 7.62 6.55
N LYS A 41 6.25 7.41 7.45
CA LYS A 41 6.07 6.44 8.52
C LYS A 41 5.41 7.10 9.72
N GLU A 42 4.25 6.59 10.11
CA GLU A 42 3.54 7.02 11.31
C GLU A 42 3.48 5.84 12.28
N GLY A 43 4.41 5.81 13.22
CA GLY A 43 4.57 4.65 14.09
C GLY A 43 4.99 3.43 13.29
N ALA A 44 4.21 2.35 13.35
CA ALA A 44 4.46 1.13 12.61
C ALA A 44 3.76 1.10 11.24
N VAL A 45 3.09 2.19 10.85
CA VAL A 45 2.28 2.26 9.63
C VAL A 45 2.94 3.18 8.61
N GLU A 46 3.03 2.72 7.36
CA GLU A 46 3.45 3.55 6.24
C GLU A 46 2.20 4.19 5.63
N VAL A 47 2.23 5.51 5.44
CA VAL A 47 1.08 6.28 4.95
C VAL A 47 1.46 7.07 3.72
N LYS A 48 0.61 7.03 2.70
CA LYS A 48 0.82 7.78 1.47
C LYS A 48 -0.53 8.31 0.96
N ILE A 49 -0.52 9.55 0.49
CA ILE A 49 -1.70 10.13 -0.14
C ILE A 49 -1.57 9.95 -1.65
N ILE A 50 -2.59 9.39 -2.27
CA ILE A 50 -2.63 9.17 -3.71
C ILE A 50 -3.86 9.84 -4.30
N ASP A 51 -3.84 10.09 -5.61
CA ASP A 51 -5.01 10.60 -6.32
C ASP A 51 -5.81 9.46 -6.95
N GLU A 52 -6.91 9.81 -7.60
CA GLU A 52 -7.82 8.85 -8.20
C GLU A 52 -7.14 7.97 -9.26
N SER A 53 -6.12 8.50 -9.95
CA SER A 53 -5.43 7.74 -11.00
C SER A 53 -4.68 6.53 -10.46
N LYS A 54 -4.32 6.54 -9.18
CA LYS A 54 -3.60 5.44 -8.53
C LYS A 54 -4.51 4.54 -7.71
N TYR A 55 -5.77 4.90 -7.57
CA TYR A 55 -6.68 4.18 -6.68
C TYR A 55 -6.83 2.70 -7.05
N ASN A 56 -7.09 2.41 -8.33
CA ASN A 56 -7.37 1.04 -8.76
C ASN A 56 -6.19 0.10 -8.49
N GLN A 57 -4.97 0.55 -8.78
CA GLN A 57 -3.76 -0.24 -8.56
C GLN A 57 -3.55 -0.55 -7.09
N ASN A 58 -3.70 0.47 -6.25
CA ASN A 58 -3.51 0.28 -4.80
C ASN A 58 -4.63 -0.56 -4.20
N LYS A 59 -5.84 -0.42 -4.70
CA LYS A 59 -6.98 -1.24 -4.27
C LYS A 59 -6.77 -2.70 -4.63
N GLU A 60 -6.28 -2.98 -5.84
CA GLU A 60 -5.96 -4.35 -6.25
C GLU A 60 -4.85 -4.95 -5.39
N ALA A 61 -3.83 -4.15 -5.07
CA ALA A 61 -2.76 -4.60 -4.18
C ALA A 61 -3.31 -4.96 -2.79
N ALA A 62 -4.21 -4.13 -2.27
CA ALA A 62 -4.83 -4.39 -0.98
C ALA A 62 -5.68 -5.67 -1.00
N ASP A 63 -6.44 -5.87 -2.08
CA ASP A 63 -7.30 -7.04 -2.21
C ASP A 63 -6.51 -8.34 -2.41
N ALA A 64 -5.34 -8.25 -3.06
CA ALA A 64 -4.50 -9.41 -3.31
C ALA A 64 -3.72 -9.87 -2.09
N CYS A 65 -3.57 -9.01 -1.08
CA CYS A 65 -2.83 -9.36 0.12
C CYS A 65 -3.65 -10.33 0.98
N PRO A 66 -3.13 -11.54 1.25
CA PRO A 66 -3.86 -12.53 2.05
C PRO A 66 -3.98 -12.13 3.53
N VAL A 67 -3.06 -11.28 3.99
CA VAL A 67 -3.15 -10.68 5.33
C VAL A 67 -3.59 -9.24 5.13
N PRO A 68 -4.70 -8.78 5.72
CA PRO A 68 -5.18 -7.42 5.48
C PRO A 68 -4.29 -6.37 6.15
N CYS A 69 -3.15 -6.07 5.51
CA CYS A 69 -2.19 -5.09 6.00
C CYS A 69 -2.19 -3.79 5.20
N ILE A 70 -2.93 -3.74 4.10
CA ILE A 70 -3.03 -2.56 3.24
C ILE A 70 -4.46 -2.04 3.26
N PHE A 71 -4.63 -0.76 3.53
CA PHE A 71 -5.94 -0.12 3.60
C PHE A 71 -5.93 1.13 2.72
N VAL A 72 -6.98 1.29 1.93
CA VAL A 72 -7.15 2.46 1.05
C VAL A 72 -8.45 3.15 1.43
N LYS A 73 -8.36 4.41 1.85
CA LYS A 73 -9.51 5.18 2.31
C LYS A 73 -9.65 6.46 1.51
N LYS A 74 -10.86 6.79 1.12
CA LYS A 74 -11.15 8.06 0.46
C LYS A 74 -11.15 9.19 1.48
N ILE A 75 -10.39 10.25 1.21
CA ILE A 75 -10.27 11.41 2.10
C ILE A 75 -10.78 12.71 1.47
N GLU A 76 -10.95 12.74 0.15
CA GLU A 76 -11.54 13.89 -0.54
C GLU A 76 -12.47 13.46 -1.67
#